data_e33def0c305fb4a2ef5a47608138572c
#
_entry.id   e33def0c305fb4a2ef5a47608138572c
#
_cell.length_a   1.000
_cell.length_b   1.000
_cell.length_c   1.000
_cell.angle_alpha   90.00
_cell.angle_beta   90.00
_cell.angle_gamma   90.00
#
_symmetry.space_group_name_H-M   'P 1'
#
loop_
_entity.id
_entity.type
_entity.pdbx_description
1 polymer ?
#
loop_
_entity_poly.entity_id
_entity_poly.type
_entity_poly.pdbx_seq_one_letter_code
_entity_poly.pdbx_strand_id
1 'polypeptide(L)'
;MIIEQEEFQKKLKRINLAYFSDPDRIITISRGNSVVRQGEQNKRLYLILSGSVVSYRHVVKEDPETASTSHKIYKAFRAGPGDYLGVQSFFSGWFRSSSDLIAETDLELAYIDTATPAVDVEHYGTLLEQFVPAIVHELAARNTRVFDRTAEKEEALRMLHRSEMAATLGQLSAGIAHELNNSLGVLSRKTDFVLETLDNMFRQENAF
;
A
#
# COMPACT_ATOMS: atom_id res chain seq x y z
N MET A 1 -6.04 -23.20 18.82
CA MET A 1 -5.94 -22.42 17.57
C MET A 1 -7.01 -22.76 16.54
N ILE A 2 -7.17 -24.03 16.08
CA ILE A 2 -8.24 -24.41 15.10
C ILE A 2 -9.63 -24.30 15.72
N ILE A 3 -9.83 -24.77 16.94
CA ILE A 3 -11.12 -24.72 17.66
C ILE A 3 -11.55 -23.28 17.93
N GLU A 4 -10.64 -22.41 18.28
CA GLU A 4 -10.91 -20.99 18.51
C GLU A 4 -11.32 -20.26 17.23
N GLN A 5 -10.77 -20.66 16.09
CA GLN A 5 -11.11 -20.09 14.78
C GLN A 5 -12.50 -20.52 14.33
N GLU A 6 -12.90 -21.76 14.58
CA GLU A 6 -14.25 -22.25 14.30
C GLU A 6 -15.30 -21.55 15.19
N GLU A 7 -15.03 -21.38 16.46
CA GLU A 7 -15.92 -20.67 17.38
C GLU A 7 -16.08 -19.20 17.00
N PHE A 8 -15.00 -18.58 16.59
CA PHE A 8 -15.01 -17.21 16.08
C PHE A 8 -15.86 -17.09 14.81
N GLN A 9 -15.72 -17.97 13.84
CA GLN A 9 -16.54 -18.00 12.63
C GLN A 9 -18.03 -18.24 12.93
N LYS A 10 -18.34 -19.07 13.91
CA LYS A 10 -19.73 -19.27 14.38
C LYS A 10 -20.32 -17.97 14.94
N LYS A 11 -19.52 -17.21 15.72
CA LYS A 11 -19.95 -15.90 16.25
C LYS A 11 -20.24 -14.91 15.14
N LEU A 12 -19.36 -14.78 14.14
CA LEU A 12 -19.58 -13.92 12.97
C LEU A 12 -20.82 -14.32 12.17
N LYS A 13 -20.99 -15.61 11.90
CA LYS A 13 -22.16 -16.13 11.19
C LYS A 13 -23.47 -15.82 11.92
N ARG A 14 -23.47 -15.93 13.25
CA ARG A 14 -24.63 -15.56 14.08
C ARG A 14 -24.96 -14.08 13.95
N ILE A 15 -23.94 -13.19 14.04
CA ILE A 15 -24.11 -11.75 13.89
C ILE A 15 -24.71 -11.44 12.51
N ASN A 16 -24.16 -12.03 11.46
CA ASN A 16 -24.66 -11.79 10.11
C ASN A 16 -26.12 -12.19 9.95
N LEU A 17 -26.51 -13.35 10.48
CA LEU A 17 -27.90 -13.82 10.45
C LEU A 17 -28.83 -12.94 11.32
N ALA A 18 -28.37 -12.49 12.47
CA ALA A 18 -29.19 -11.71 13.40
C ALA A 18 -29.43 -10.27 12.91
N TYR A 19 -28.47 -9.66 12.21
CA TYR A 19 -28.48 -8.23 11.93
C TYR A 19 -28.56 -7.86 10.44
N PHE A 20 -28.20 -8.76 9.53
CA PHE A 20 -28.09 -8.46 8.11
C PHE A 20 -28.95 -9.35 7.21
N SER A 21 -29.95 -10.04 7.77
CA SER A 21 -30.87 -10.88 7.01
C SER A 21 -32.20 -10.22 6.67
N ASP A 22 -32.44 -8.99 7.11
CA ASP A 22 -33.66 -8.24 6.83
C ASP A 22 -33.65 -7.74 5.37
N PRO A 23 -34.59 -8.20 4.51
CA PRO A 23 -34.65 -7.79 3.12
C PRO A 23 -34.88 -6.28 2.92
N ASP A 24 -35.59 -5.63 3.86
CA ASP A 24 -35.88 -4.20 3.78
C ASP A 24 -34.62 -3.33 4.06
N ARG A 25 -33.56 -3.95 4.54
CA ARG A 25 -32.26 -3.32 4.83
C ARG A 25 -31.17 -3.73 3.85
N ILE A 26 -31.56 -4.18 2.65
CA ILE A 26 -30.64 -4.49 1.57
C ILE A 26 -30.72 -3.36 0.53
N ILE A 27 -29.56 -2.88 0.13
CA ILE A 27 -29.42 -1.87 -0.93
C ILE A 27 -28.51 -2.37 -2.05
N THR A 28 -28.84 -1.97 -3.27
CA THR A 28 -28.02 -2.27 -4.45
C THR A 28 -27.36 -0.98 -4.96
N ILE A 29 -26.09 -1.06 -5.28
CA ILE A 29 -25.31 0.06 -5.81
C ILE A 29 -24.64 -0.41 -7.10
N SER A 30 -24.92 0.27 -8.22
CA SER A 30 -24.33 -0.06 -9.51
C SER A 30 -22.84 0.28 -9.53
N ARG A 31 -22.08 -0.48 -10.32
CA ARG A 31 -20.66 -0.28 -10.56
C ARG A 31 -20.31 1.19 -10.82
N GLY A 32 -19.25 1.69 -10.22
CA GLY A 32 -18.74 3.06 -10.34
C GLY A 32 -19.41 4.07 -9.42
N ASN A 33 -20.53 3.73 -8.79
CA ASN A 33 -21.18 4.62 -7.84
C ASN A 33 -20.55 4.53 -6.45
N SER A 34 -20.66 5.64 -5.71
CA SER A 34 -20.15 5.73 -4.34
C SER A 34 -21.15 5.18 -3.34
N VAL A 35 -20.69 4.34 -2.42
CA VAL A 35 -21.44 3.93 -1.21
C VAL A 35 -21.47 5.08 -0.21
N VAL A 36 -20.32 5.71 -0.01
CA VAL A 36 -20.11 6.86 0.88
C VAL A 36 -18.84 7.60 0.45
N ARG A 37 -18.81 8.92 0.62
CA ARG A 37 -17.64 9.73 0.31
C ARG A 37 -16.84 10.08 1.56
N GLN A 38 -15.56 10.34 1.39
CA GLN A 38 -14.68 10.77 2.48
C GLN A 38 -15.22 12.05 3.14
N GLY A 39 -15.31 12.05 4.47
CA GLY A 39 -15.83 13.16 5.25
C GLY A 39 -17.36 13.21 5.36
N GLU A 40 -18.10 12.48 4.51
CA GLU A 40 -19.56 12.40 4.63
C GLU A 40 -19.99 11.68 5.90
N GLN A 41 -21.15 12.09 6.40
CA GLN A 41 -21.75 11.42 7.54
C GLN A 41 -22.26 10.05 7.13
N ASN A 42 -21.81 9.02 7.85
CA ASN A 42 -22.28 7.65 7.68
C ASN A 42 -22.66 7.05 9.06
N LYS A 43 -23.94 6.86 9.29
CA LYS A 43 -24.50 6.22 10.48
C LYS A 43 -24.87 4.75 10.25
N ARG A 44 -24.33 4.14 9.19
CA ARG A 44 -24.62 2.75 8.83
C ARG A 44 -23.35 1.91 8.89
N LEU A 45 -23.53 0.69 9.36
CA LEU A 45 -22.59 -0.40 9.21
C LEU A 45 -23.12 -1.32 8.13
N TYR A 46 -22.31 -1.63 7.13
CA TYR A 46 -22.70 -2.47 6.02
C TYR A 46 -21.97 -3.80 6.04
N LEU A 47 -22.65 -4.85 5.59
CA LEU A 47 -22.10 -6.14 5.23
C LEU A 47 -22.20 -6.29 3.72
N ILE A 48 -21.12 -6.65 3.04
CA ILE A 48 -21.13 -6.95 1.61
C ILE A 48 -21.73 -8.33 1.40
N LEU A 49 -22.86 -8.41 0.71
CA LEU A 49 -23.53 -9.66 0.33
C LEU A 49 -22.97 -10.18 -0.99
N SER A 50 -22.85 -9.30 -1.99
CA SER A 50 -22.27 -9.61 -3.29
C SER A 50 -21.52 -8.41 -3.88
N GLY A 51 -20.63 -8.68 -4.84
CA GLY A 51 -19.84 -7.65 -5.49
C GLY A 51 -18.55 -7.27 -4.73
N SER A 52 -17.93 -6.15 -5.11
CA SER A 52 -16.69 -5.66 -4.51
C SER A 52 -16.63 -4.14 -4.46
N VAL A 53 -15.94 -3.62 -3.43
CA VAL A 53 -15.73 -2.20 -3.15
C VAL A 53 -14.25 -1.90 -3.13
N VAL A 54 -13.87 -0.75 -3.68
CA VAL A 54 -12.55 -0.16 -3.53
C VAL A 54 -12.64 1.10 -2.69
N SER A 55 -11.75 1.22 -1.71
CA SER A 55 -11.61 2.40 -0.88
C SER A 55 -10.50 3.29 -1.38
N TYR A 56 -10.79 4.59 -1.55
CA TYR A 56 -9.83 5.63 -1.90
C TYR A 56 -9.75 6.68 -0.80
N ARG A 57 -8.54 7.08 -0.46
CA ARG A 57 -8.29 8.12 0.52
C ARG A 57 -7.62 9.32 -0.12
N HIS A 58 -8.26 10.48 0.02
CA HIS A 58 -7.72 11.75 -0.38
C HIS A 58 -6.83 12.29 0.75
N VAL A 59 -5.59 12.59 0.43
CA VAL A 59 -4.63 13.18 1.37
C VAL A 59 -4.17 14.50 0.78
N VAL A 60 -4.40 15.57 1.55
CA VAL A 60 -3.87 16.90 1.26
C VAL A 60 -2.56 17.01 2.03
N LYS A 61 -1.47 17.29 1.31
CA LYS A 61 -0.17 17.60 1.92
C LYS A 61 0.18 19.03 1.57
N GLU A 62 0.44 19.81 2.58
CA GLU A 62 1.06 21.14 2.44
C GLU A 62 2.57 20.95 2.52
N ASP A 63 3.28 21.49 1.55
CA ASP A 63 4.73 21.54 1.57
C ASP A 63 5.15 22.78 2.39
N PRO A 64 5.82 22.59 3.53
CA PRO A 64 6.18 23.69 4.40
C PRO A 64 7.21 24.66 3.80
N GLU A 65 7.98 24.23 2.78
CA GLU A 65 9.01 25.07 2.15
C GLU A 65 8.44 25.90 0.98
N THR A 66 7.47 25.33 0.24
CA THR A 66 6.94 25.97 -0.97
C THR A 66 5.53 26.54 -0.81
N ALA A 67 4.88 26.33 0.35
CA ALA A 67 3.46 26.62 0.59
C ALA A 67 2.52 26.02 -0.48
N SER A 68 3.00 25.04 -1.25
CA SER A 68 2.19 24.37 -2.27
C SER A 68 1.38 23.25 -1.66
N THR A 69 0.13 23.15 -2.10
CA THR A 69 -0.79 22.10 -1.66
C THR A 69 -0.83 20.99 -2.71
N SER A 70 -0.46 19.77 -2.34
CA SER A 70 -0.58 18.60 -3.20
C SER A 70 -1.74 17.71 -2.77
N HIS A 71 -2.62 17.39 -3.73
CA HIS A 71 -3.70 16.44 -3.54
C HIS A 71 -3.29 15.07 -4.08
N LYS A 72 -3.26 14.07 -3.21
CA LYS A 72 -2.94 12.69 -3.60
C LYS A 72 -4.07 11.74 -3.23
N ILE A 73 -4.41 10.87 -4.16
CA ILE A 73 -5.43 9.83 -3.98
C ILE A 73 -4.70 8.49 -3.83
N TYR A 74 -4.96 7.81 -2.72
CA TYR A 74 -4.39 6.50 -2.45
C TYR A 74 -5.51 5.45 -2.41
N LYS A 75 -5.30 4.35 -3.11
CA LYS A 75 -6.12 3.16 -2.94
C LYS A 75 -5.83 2.58 -1.55
N ALA A 76 -6.82 2.64 -0.64
CA ALA A 76 -6.63 2.22 0.74
C ALA A 76 -6.78 0.70 0.89
N PHE A 77 -7.92 0.12 0.45
CA PHE A 77 -8.18 -1.31 0.48
C PHE A 77 -9.23 -1.72 -0.56
N ARG A 78 -9.39 -3.02 -0.75
CA ARG A 78 -10.49 -3.65 -1.47
C ARG A 78 -11.22 -4.56 -0.50
N ALA A 79 -12.54 -4.61 -0.61
CA ALA A 79 -13.41 -5.46 0.19
C ALA A 79 -14.38 -6.22 -0.71
N GLY A 80 -14.79 -7.41 -0.29
CA GLY A 80 -15.68 -8.32 -1.01
C GLY A 80 -16.72 -8.97 -0.10
N PRO A 81 -17.45 -9.99 -0.58
CA PRO A 81 -18.51 -10.63 0.18
C PRO A 81 -18.04 -11.14 1.54
N GLY A 82 -18.82 -10.84 2.57
CA GLY A 82 -18.50 -11.15 3.96
C GLY A 82 -17.72 -10.08 4.72
N ASP A 83 -17.14 -9.09 4.03
CA ASP A 83 -16.46 -7.96 4.67
C ASP A 83 -17.45 -6.90 5.16
N TYR A 84 -17.07 -6.22 6.25
CA TYR A 84 -17.82 -5.10 6.79
C TYR A 84 -17.26 -3.76 6.32
N LEU A 85 -18.17 -2.80 6.04
CA LEU A 85 -17.81 -1.42 5.70
C LEU A 85 -18.36 -0.46 6.76
N GLY A 86 -17.55 0.53 7.14
CA GLY A 86 -17.95 1.54 8.11
C GLY A 86 -17.75 1.15 9.58
N VAL A 87 -17.10 0.04 9.89
CA VAL A 87 -16.85 -0.43 11.27
C VAL A 87 -16.26 0.68 12.14
N GLN A 88 -15.20 1.36 11.67
CA GLN A 88 -14.56 2.40 12.43
C GLN A 88 -15.46 3.61 12.67
N SER A 89 -16.13 4.11 11.64
CA SER A 89 -17.01 5.29 11.76
C SER A 89 -18.23 5.01 12.65
N PHE A 90 -18.80 3.82 12.53
CA PHE A 90 -20.00 3.42 13.26
C PHE A 90 -19.73 3.25 14.75
N PHE A 91 -18.74 2.44 15.11
CA PHE A 91 -18.45 2.13 16.52
C PHE A 91 -17.60 3.17 17.25
N SER A 92 -16.92 4.09 16.54
CA SER A 92 -16.24 5.22 17.18
C SER A 92 -17.18 6.36 17.56
N GLY A 93 -18.42 6.37 17.06
CA GLY A 93 -19.35 7.46 17.25
C GLY A 93 -19.05 8.73 16.44
N TRP A 94 -18.00 8.74 15.63
CA TRP A 94 -17.68 9.89 14.77
C TRP A 94 -18.60 9.99 13.57
N PHE A 95 -19.16 8.87 13.13
CA PHE A 95 -20.09 8.78 12.00
C PHE A 95 -19.61 9.48 10.72
N ARG A 96 -18.31 9.60 10.51
CA ARG A 96 -17.72 10.17 9.30
C ARG A 96 -16.85 9.16 8.59
N SER A 97 -17.01 9.05 7.27
CA SER A 97 -16.18 8.17 6.46
C SER A 97 -14.76 8.71 6.36
N SER A 98 -13.77 7.84 6.58
CA SER A 98 -12.35 8.16 6.43
C SER A 98 -11.83 8.06 4.99
N SER A 99 -12.68 7.61 4.05
CA SER A 99 -12.34 7.36 2.66
C SER A 99 -13.59 7.31 1.78
N ASP A 100 -13.42 7.48 0.47
CA ASP A 100 -14.45 7.14 -0.51
C ASP A 100 -14.56 5.63 -0.64
N LEU A 101 -15.77 5.11 -0.65
CA LEU A 101 -16.07 3.71 -0.95
C LEU A 101 -16.81 3.65 -2.28
N ILE A 102 -16.16 3.10 -3.31
CA ILE A 102 -16.69 3.04 -4.68
C ILE A 102 -16.92 1.59 -5.07
N ALA A 103 -18.11 1.30 -5.59
CA ALA A 103 -18.46 -0.01 -6.11
C ALA A 103 -17.61 -0.35 -7.34
N GLU A 104 -16.80 -1.40 -7.28
CA GLU A 104 -15.96 -1.86 -8.38
C GLU A 104 -16.75 -2.79 -9.33
N THR A 105 -17.75 -3.47 -8.80
CA THR A 105 -18.77 -4.24 -9.53
C THR A 105 -20.14 -3.81 -9.03
N ASP A 106 -21.22 -4.30 -9.62
CA ASP A 106 -22.54 -4.18 -9.01
C ASP A 106 -22.50 -4.80 -7.62
N LEU A 107 -23.03 -4.09 -6.65
CA LEU A 107 -22.82 -4.32 -5.22
C LEU A 107 -24.16 -4.44 -4.51
N GLU A 108 -24.29 -5.46 -3.70
CA GLU A 108 -25.42 -5.67 -2.81
C GLU A 108 -24.92 -5.61 -1.36
N LEU A 109 -25.52 -4.71 -0.57
CA LEU A 109 -25.15 -4.44 0.81
C LEU A 109 -26.34 -4.60 1.73
N ALA A 110 -26.20 -5.38 2.79
CA ALA A 110 -27.09 -5.29 3.93
C ALA A 110 -26.55 -4.25 4.93
N TYR A 111 -27.43 -3.57 5.67
CA TYR A 111 -26.99 -2.56 6.64
C TYR A 111 -27.77 -2.59 7.94
N ILE A 112 -27.09 -2.14 8.99
CA ILE A 112 -27.69 -1.68 10.24
C ILE A 112 -27.36 -0.21 10.45
N ASP A 113 -28.16 0.46 11.28
CA ASP A 113 -27.98 1.86 11.64
C ASP A 113 -27.98 2.05 13.17
N THR A 114 -27.81 3.29 13.61
CA THR A 114 -27.80 3.65 15.04
C THR A 114 -29.12 3.41 15.77
N ALA A 115 -30.20 3.19 15.04
CA ALA A 115 -31.51 2.87 15.62
C ALA A 115 -31.76 1.36 15.72
N THR A 116 -30.88 0.54 15.17
CA THR A 116 -31.01 -0.92 15.21
C THR A 116 -30.81 -1.43 16.63
N PRO A 117 -31.82 -2.09 17.24
CA PRO A 117 -31.70 -2.60 18.60
C PRO A 117 -30.75 -3.81 18.65
N ALA A 118 -30.13 -4.01 19.80
CA ALA A 118 -29.39 -5.23 20.06
C ALA A 118 -30.37 -6.41 20.20
N VAL A 119 -30.02 -7.54 19.58
CA VAL A 119 -30.81 -8.78 19.64
C VAL A 119 -30.39 -9.55 20.88
N ASP A 120 -31.38 -9.99 21.69
CA ASP A 120 -31.18 -10.86 22.86
C ASP A 120 -30.06 -10.34 23.81
N VAL A 121 -30.31 -9.13 24.32
CA VAL A 121 -29.34 -8.38 25.18
C VAL A 121 -28.98 -9.16 26.44
N GLU A 122 -29.91 -9.95 26.98
CA GLU A 122 -29.68 -10.74 28.20
C GLU A 122 -28.61 -11.83 28.00
N HIS A 123 -28.59 -12.45 26.82
CA HIS A 123 -27.62 -13.52 26.52
C HIS A 123 -26.35 -13.01 25.88
N TYR A 124 -26.42 -11.95 25.08
CA TYR A 124 -25.33 -11.53 24.20
C TYR A 124 -24.80 -10.14 24.48
N GLY A 125 -25.40 -9.41 25.42
CA GLY A 125 -24.99 -8.07 25.77
C GLY A 125 -25.42 -7.01 24.76
N THR A 126 -24.84 -5.84 24.87
CA THR A 126 -25.10 -4.67 24.01
C THR A 126 -24.71 -4.93 22.56
N LEU A 127 -25.20 -4.09 21.64
CA LEU A 127 -24.80 -4.15 20.21
C LEU A 127 -23.28 -4.11 20.04
N LEU A 128 -22.59 -3.24 20.79
CA LEU A 128 -21.14 -3.14 20.73
C LEU A 128 -20.45 -4.46 21.16
N GLU A 129 -20.88 -5.04 22.28
CA GLU A 129 -20.32 -6.30 22.79
C GLU A 129 -20.51 -7.43 21.79
N GLN A 130 -21.67 -7.50 21.17
CA GLN A 130 -21.95 -8.51 20.13
C GLN A 130 -21.06 -8.37 18.91
N PHE A 131 -20.70 -7.12 18.51
CA PHE A 131 -19.86 -6.85 17.34
C PHE A 131 -18.35 -6.86 17.64
N VAL A 132 -17.91 -7.01 18.89
CA VAL A 132 -16.47 -7.11 19.22
C VAL A 132 -15.74 -8.12 18.31
N PRO A 133 -16.25 -9.34 18.03
CA PRO A 133 -15.57 -10.25 17.12
C PRO A 133 -15.40 -9.67 15.70
N ALA A 134 -16.42 -9.02 15.16
CA ALA A 134 -16.36 -8.40 13.84
C ALA A 134 -15.36 -7.22 13.80
N ILE A 135 -15.36 -6.40 14.86
CA ILE A 135 -14.42 -5.27 15.01
C ILE A 135 -12.98 -5.78 15.07
N VAL A 136 -12.70 -6.78 15.90
CA VAL A 136 -11.36 -7.37 16.05
C VAL A 136 -10.89 -7.99 14.73
N HIS A 137 -11.77 -8.71 14.03
CA HIS A 137 -11.47 -9.30 12.73
C HIS A 137 -11.08 -8.23 11.71
N GLU A 138 -11.86 -7.17 11.58
CA GLU A 138 -11.57 -6.07 10.65
C GLU A 138 -10.25 -5.36 11.01
N LEU A 139 -10.00 -5.12 12.29
CA LEU A 139 -8.74 -4.51 12.73
C LEU A 139 -7.53 -5.41 12.43
N ALA A 140 -7.64 -6.71 12.69
CA ALA A 140 -6.59 -7.68 12.38
C ALA A 140 -6.31 -7.74 10.88
N ALA A 141 -7.35 -7.87 10.05
CA ALA A 141 -7.23 -7.87 8.60
C ALA A 141 -6.61 -6.57 8.06
N ARG A 142 -6.95 -5.43 8.67
CA ARG A 142 -6.37 -4.13 8.32
C ARG A 142 -4.89 -4.04 8.67
N ASN A 143 -4.51 -4.50 9.86
CA ASN A 143 -3.12 -4.54 10.29
C ASN A 143 -2.26 -5.42 9.37
N THR A 144 -2.71 -6.62 9.04
CA THR A 144 -2.00 -7.51 8.10
C THR A 144 -1.76 -6.81 6.76
N ARG A 145 -2.80 -6.19 6.18
CA ARG A 145 -2.68 -5.43 4.92
C ARG A 145 -1.68 -4.27 5.00
N VAL A 146 -1.57 -3.61 6.14
CA VAL A 146 -0.58 -2.53 6.34
C VAL A 146 0.83 -3.10 6.41
N PHE A 147 1.03 -4.21 7.16
CA PHE A 147 2.32 -4.89 7.24
C PHE A 147 2.82 -5.36 5.89
N ASP A 148 1.95 -6.04 5.11
CA ASP A 148 2.32 -6.56 3.78
C ASP A 148 2.77 -5.43 2.86
N ARG A 149 2.01 -4.33 2.80
CA ARG A 149 2.38 -3.15 1.99
C ARG A 149 3.67 -2.48 2.44
N THR A 150 3.93 -2.45 3.75
CA THR A 150 5.16 -1.86 4.29
C THR A 150 6.35 -2.72 3.90
N ALA A 151 6.23 -4.04 4.02
CA ALA A 151 7.26 -4.99 3.63
C ALA A 151 7.59 -4.91 2.12
N GLU A 152 6.56 -4.90 1.27
CA GLU A 152 6.71 -4.74 -0.19
C GLU A 152 7.42 -3.43 -0.56
N LYS A 153 7.03 -2.33 0.12
CA LYS A 153 7.65 -1.03 -0.12
C LYS A 153 9.11 -0.99 0.32
N GLU A 154 9.44 -1.57 1.46
CA GLU A 154 10.82 -1.66 1.94
C GLU A 154 11.69 -2.50 0.98
N GLU A 155 11.17 -3.61 0.48
CA GLU A 155 11.88 -4.44 -0.48
C GLU A 155 12.13 -3.70 -1.80
N ALA A 156 11.12 -3.02 -2.33
CA ALA A 156 11.24 -2.19 -3.53
C ALA A 156 12.30 -1.07 -3.35
N LEU A 157 12.32 -0.40 -2.19
CA LEU A 157 13.32 0.62 -1.89
C LEU A 157 14.73 0.03 -1.79
N ARG A 158 14.89 -1.15 -1.20
CA ARG A 158 16.19 -1.85 -1.14
C ARG A 158 16.68 -2.24 -2.53
N MET A 159 15.81 -2.71 -3.40
CA MET A 159 16.14 -3.04 -4.79
C MET A 159 16.57 -1.80 -5.57
N LEU A 160 15.83 -0.70 -5.44
CA LEU A 160 16.17 0.57 -6.07
C LEU A 160 17.55 1.05 -5.63
N HIS A 161 17.80 1.05 -4.33
CA HIS A 161 19.10 1.49 -3.78
C HIS A 161 20.27 0.63 -4.26
N ARG A 162 20.10 -0.70 -4.33
CA ARG A 162 21.11 -1.60 -4.93
C ARG A 162 21.36 -1.29 -6.40
N SER A 163 20.32 -1.01 -7.16
CA SER A 163 20.43 -0.64 -8.58
C SER A 163 21.18 0.67 -8.77
N GLU A 164 20.88 1.68 -7.96
CA GLU A 164 21.59 2.98 -7.96
C GLU A 164 23.07 2.83 -7.61
N MET A 165 23.41 2.04 -6.59
CA MET A 165 24.79 1.74 -6.22
C MET A 165 25.53 1.03 -7.36
N ALA A 166 24.90 0.02 -7.98
CA ALA A 166 25.51 -0.71 -9.09
C ALA A 166 25.78 0.21 -10.30
N ALA A 167 24.82 1.09 -10.64
CA ALA A 167 24.99 2.08 -11.71
C ALA A 167 26.14 3.05 -11.40
N THR A 168 26.22 3.56 -10.17
CA THR A 168 27.28 4.47 -9.73
C THR A 168 28.65 3.79 -9.79
N LEU A 169 28.77 2.55 -9.29
CA LEU A 169 30.00 1.76 -9.39
C LEU A 169 30.38 1.49 -10.83
N GLY A 170 29.44 1.19 -11.71
CA GLY A 170 29.67 1.02 -13.14
C GLY A 170 30.25 2.26 -13.81
N GLN A 171 29.69 3.43 -13.51
CA GLN A 171 30.18 4.72 -14.02
C GLN A 171 31.59 5.04 -13.52
N LEU A 172 31.84 4.85 -12.20
CA LEU A 172 33.18 5.05 -11.63
C LEU A 172 34.22 4.11 -12.25
N SER A 173 33.89 2.83 -12.41
CA SER A 173 34.77 1.83 -13.02
C SER A 173 35.11 2.20 -14.46
N ALA A 174 34.15 2.62 -15.26
CA ALA A 174 34.36 3.09 -16.61
C ALA A 174 35.24 4.34 -16.67
N GLY A 175 35.04 5.29 -15.77
CA GLY A 175 35.86 6.50 -15.63
C GLY A 175 37.32 6.18 -15.28
N ILE A 176 37.54 5.31 -14.29
CA ILE A 176 38.87 4.86 -13.88
C ILE A 176 39.56 4.10 -15.02
N ALA A 177 38.87 3.17 -15.70
CA ALA A 177 39.42 2.45 -16.85
C ALA A 177 39.84 3.40 -17.97
N HIS A 178 39.06 4.44 -18.24
CA HIS A 178 39.39 5.45 -19.25
C HIS A 178 40.64 6.26 -18.87
N GLU A 179 40.75 6.70 -17.60
CA GLU A 179 41.93 7.45 -17.12
C GLU A 179 43.20 6.58 -17.11
N LEU A 180 43.06 5.30 -16.70
CA LEU A 180 44.21 4.35 -16.76
C LEU A 180 44.65 4.14 -18.19
N ASN A 181 43.73 3.90 -19.11
CA ASN A 181 44.09 3.71 -20.54
C ASN A 181 44.77 4.95 -21.14
N ASN A 182 44.27 6.15 -20.80
CA ASN A 182 44.90 7.39 -21.22
C ASN A 182 46.30 7.56 -20.65
N SER A 183 46.50 7.27 -19.38
CA SER A 183 47.80 7.34 -18.71
C SER A 183 48.81 6.33 -19.28
N LEU A 184 48.37 5.07 -19.52
CA LEU A 184 49.16 4.04 -20.17
C LEU A 184 49.53 4.43 -21.60
N GLY A 185 48.61 5.02 -22.34
CA GLY A 185 48.88 5.52 -23.70
C GLY A 185 49.93 6.65 -23.75
N VAL A 186 49.94 7.51 -22.73
CA VAL A 186 50.97 8.55 -22.60
C VAL A 186 52.34 7.95 -22.23
N LEU A 187 52.35 6.97 -21.32
CA LEU A 187 53.57 6.26 -20.93
C LEU A 187 54.19 5.50 -22.13
N SER A 188 53.39 4.75 -22.88
CA SER A 188 53.83 4.02 -24.07
C SER A 188 54.49 4.97 -25.08
N ARG A 189 53.82 6.07 -25.44
CA ARG A 189 54.38 7.06 -26.38
C ARG A 189 55.70 7.68 -25.89
N LYS A 190 55.82 7.94 -24.59
CA LYS A 190 57.08 8.47 -24.03
C LYS A 190 58.19 7.43 -24.05
N THR A 191 57.86 6.17 -23.80
CA THR A 191 58.83 5.06 -23.86
C THR A 191 59.32 4.85 -25.30
N ASP A 192 58.40 4.87 -26.27
CA ASP A 192 58.73 4.75 -27.69
C ASP A 192 59.65 5.89 -28.16
N PHE A 193 59.35 7.15 -27.73
CA PHE A 193 60.18 8.30 -28.03
C PHE A 193 61.61 8.18 -27.44
N VAL A 194 61.75 7.70 -26.19
CA VAL A 194 63.05 7.50 -25.55
C VAL A 194 63.86 6.41 -26.32
N LEU A 195 63.21 5.30 -26.68
CA LEU A 195 63.81 4.24 -27.42
C LEU A 195 64.29 4.72 -28.78
N GLU A 196 63.48 5.46 -29.52
CA GLU A 196 63.82 6.04 -30.80
C GLU A 196 64.98 7.05 -30.68
N THR A 197 65.02 7.86 -29.66
CA THR A 197 66.09 8.80 -29.38
C THR A 197 67.41 8.10 -29.10
N LEU A 198 67.37 7.06 -28.28
CA LEU A 198 68.52 6.25 -27.95
C LEU A 198 69.08 5.55 -29.21
N ASP A 199 68.23 4.93 -30.05
CA ASP A 199 68.66 4.26 -31.31
C ASP A 199 69.30 5.26 -32.26
N ASN A 200 68.76 6.47 -32.36
CA ASN A 200 69.37 7.54 -33.15
C ASN A 200 70.73 7.99 -32.62
N MET A 201 70.91 8.09 -31.31
CA MET A 201 72.21 8.43 -30.68
C MET A 201 73.24 7.32 -30.96
N PHE A 202 72.88 6.05 -30.77
CA PHE A 202 73.76 4.95 -31.05
C PHE A 202 74.16 4.84 -32.54
N ARG A 203 73.25 5.19 -33.45
CA ARG A 203 73.60 5.23 -34.90
C ARG A 203 74.59 6.35 -35.25
N GLN A 204 74.45 7.51 -34.56
CA GLN A 204 75.43 8.62 -34.78
C GLN A 204 76.78 8.33 -34.21
N GLU A 205 76.93 7.66 -33.07
CA GLU A 205 78.23 7.26 -32.50
C GLU A 205 78.94 6.22 -33.34
N ASN A 206 78.24 5.33 -34.02
CA ASN A 206 78.85 4.29 -34.87
C ASN A 206 79.11 4.74 -36.33
N ALA A 207 78.85 6.00 -36.64
CA ALA A 207 79.07 6.56 -37.98
C ALA A 207 80.43 7.31 -38.14
N PHE A 208 81.24 7.27 -37.09
CA PHE A 208 82.68 7.77 -37.09
C PHE A 208 83.61 6.59 -36.87
#